data_3c895c239690acb0a01254e0b19d97c2
#
_entry.id   3c895c239690acb0a01254e0b19d97c2
#
_cell.length_a   1.000
_cell.length_b   1.000
_cell.length_c   1.000
_cell.angle_alpha   90.00
_cell.angle_beta   90.00
_cell.angle_gamma   90.00
#
_symmetry.space_group_name_H-M   'P 1'
#
loop_
_entity.id
_entity.type
_entity.pdbx_description
1 polymer ?
#
loop_
_entity_poly.entity_id
_entity_poly.type
_entity_poly.pdbx_seq_one_letter_code
_entity_poly.pdbx_strand_id
1 'polypeptide(L)'
;MNILEEAAETVKQRQDSYDDPYRNHVRIAKLWSVVLGTAVTPQQVALCMLQLKVAREMYKHSHDNVVDMAGYVNCLDLINKAEKPEWTPEKYRESQFREKRLADNFQPMKYQQYDPQMRYTEGKDENIDEVHPV
;
A
#
# COMPACT_ATOMS: atom_id res chain seq x y z
N MET A 1 -30.13 5.07 -5.01
CA MET A 1 -28.83 4.94 -5.68
C MET A 1 -28.43 3.48 -5.66
N ASN A 2 -28.05 2.94 -6.79
CA ASN A 2 -27.55 1.57 -6.82
C ASN A 2 -26.06 1.52 -6.41
N ILE A 3 -25.52 0.34 -6.13
CA ILE A 3 -24.13 0.13 -5.67
C ILE A 3 -23.10 0.77 -6.62
N LEU A 4 -23.33 0.71 -7.93
CA LEU A 4 -22.40 1.24 -8.92
C LEU A 4 -22.38 2.77 -8.92
N GLU A 5 -23.55 3.39 -8.77
CA GLU A 5 -23.68 4.84 -8.66
C GLU A 5 -23.04 5.33 -7.36
N GLU A 6 -23.28 4.66 -6.24
CA GLU A 6 -22.69 4.98 -4.95
C GLU A 6 -21.16 4.83 -4.97
N ALA A 7 -20.65 3.76 -5.58
CA ALA A 7 -19.22 3.56 -5.73
C ALA A 7 -18.57 4.63 -6.62
N ALA A 8 -19.20 5.00 -7.73
CA ALA A 8 -18.70 6.05 -8.62
C ALA A 8 -18.64 7.41 -7.92
N GLU A 9 -19.69 7.76 -7.16
CA GLU A 9 -19.74 8.99 -6.37
C GLU A 9 -18.67 8.99 -5.26
N THR A 10 -18.49 7.87 -4.57
CA THR A 10 -17.45 7.69 -3.54
C THR A 10 -16.06 7.91 -4.12
N VAL A 11 -15.75 7.32 -5.29
CA VAL A 11 -14.45 7.50 -5.97
C VAL A 11 -14.24 8.97 -6.32
N LYS A 12 -15.26 9.64 -6.83
CA LYS A 12 -15.20 11.07 -7.17
C LYS A 12 -14.96 11.94 -5.94
N GLN A 13 -15.70 11.73 -4.85
CA GLN A 13 -15.53 12.49 -3.60
C GLN A 13 -14.13 12.29 -2.98
N ARG A 14 -13.55 11.10 -3.11
CA ARG A 14 -12.21 10.81 -2.61
C ARG A 14 -11.09 11.46 -3.41
N GLN A 15 -11.33 11.92 -4.64
CA GLN A 15 -10.34 12.63 -5.44
C GLN A 15 -9.82 13.89 -4.75
N ASP A 16 -10.69 14.61 -4.06
CA ASP A 16 -10.31 15.81 -3.32
C ASP A 16 -9.39 15.52 -2.12
N SER A 17 -9.49 14.32 -1.54
CA SER A 17 -8.73 13.92 -0.36
C SER A 17 -7.46 13.12 -0.69
N TYR A 18 -7.48 12.32 -1.74
CA TYR A 18 -6.41 11.36 -2.06
C TYR A 18 -5.78 11.58 -3.44
N ASP A 19 -6.16 12.65 -4.16
CA ASP A 19 -5.74 12.91 -5.54
C ASP A 19 -6.43 11.98 -6.56
N ASP A 20 -6.13 12.18 -7.82
CA ASP A 20 -6.57 11.34 -8.92
C ASP A 20 -6.28 9.84 -8.65
N PRO A 21 -7.22 8.92 -8.93
CA PRO A 21 -7.07 7.50 -8.65
C PRO A 21 -5.79 6.90 -9.24
N TYR A 22 -5.40 7.29 -10.46
CA TYR A 22 -4.18 6.81 -11.07
C TYR A 22 -2.93 7.25 -10.29
N ARG A 23 -2.82 8.54 -9.97
CA ARG A 23 -1.68 9.08 -9.22
C ARG A 23 -1.58 8.50 -7.82
N ASN A 24 -2.71 8.33 -7.15
CA ASN A 24 -2.74 7.70 -5.83
C ASN A 24 -2.25 6.25 -5.90
N HIS A 25 -2.73 5.45 -6.85
CA HIS A 25 -2.30 4.06 -7.02
C HIS A 25 -0.83 3.96 -7.46
N VAL A 26 -0.32 4.90 -8.25
CA VAL A 26 1.12 5.01 -8.57
C VAL A 26 1.95 5.23 -7.30
N ARG A 27 1.52 6.11 -6.42
CA ARG A 27 2.19 6.36 -5.12
C ARG A 27 2.26 5.08 -4.28
N ILE A 28 1.13 4.40 -4.15
CA ILE A 28 1.04 3.14 -3.40
C ILE A 28 1.93 2.06 -4.05
N ALA A 29 1.88 1.94 -5.37
CA ALA A 29 2.70 0.98 -6.12
C ALA A 29 4.20 1.17 -5.87
N LYS A 30 4.68 2.42 -5.87
CA LYS A 30 6.07 2.75 -5.54
C LYS A 30 6.43 2.31 -4.12
N LEU A 31 5.59 2.62 -3.13
CA LEU A 31 5.83 2.25 -1.74
C LEU A 31 5.81 0.73 -1.54
N TRP A 32 4.85 0.03 -2.13
CA TRP A 32 4.76 -1.43 -2.05
C TRP A 32 5.92 -2.11 -2.77
N SER A 33 6.41 -1.55 -3.87
CA SER A 33 7.59 -2.06 -4.56
C SER A 33 8.83 -2.06 -3.67
N VAL A 34 9.01 -1.04 -2.84
CA VAL A 34 10.10 -0.97 -1.85
C VAL A 34 9.94 -2.05 -0.78
N VAL A 35 8.75 -2.18 -0.19
CA VAL A 35 8.48 -3.15 0.88
C VAL A 35 8.63 -4.59 0.40
N LEU A 36 8.12 -4.89 -0.79
CA LEU A 36 8.11 -6.25 -1.36
C LEU A 36 9.40 -6.60 -2.11
N GLY A 37 10.26 -5.62 -2.38
CA GLY A 37 11.50 -5.82 -3.15
C GLY A 37 11.26 -6.22 -4.61
N THR A 38 10.09 -5.92 -5.17
CA THR A 38 9.72 -6.23 -6.55
C THR A 38 8.83 -5.14 -7.13
N ALA A 39 8.80 -5.04 -8.46
CA ALA A 39 7.93 -4.07 -9.13
C ALA A 39 6.46 -4.39 -8.90
N VAL A 40 5.73 -3.42 -8.34
CA VAL A 40 4.28 -3.46 -8.19
C VAL A 40 3.68 -2.41 -9.12
N THR A 41 2.66 -2.79 -9.89
CA THR A 41 1.95 -1.87 -10.78
C THR A 41 0.74 -1.22 -10.08
N PRO A 42 0.28 -0.05 -10.54
CA PRO A 42 -0.96 0.55 -10.02
C PRO A 42 -2.17 -0.37 -10.17
N GLN A 43 -2.24 -1.16 -11.25
CA GLN A 43 -3.28 -2.16 -11.47
C GLN A 43 -3.25 -3.26 -10.39
N GLN A 44 -2.06 -3.75 -10.05
CA GLN A 44 -1.90 -4.73 -8.97
C GLN A 44 -2.34 -4.18 -7.62
N VAL A 45 -2.07 -2.90 -7.35
CA VAL A 45 -2.57 -2.24 -6.14
C VAL A 45 -4.09 -2.28 -6.09
N ALA A 46 -4.78 -1.87 -7.15
CA ALA A 46 -6.24 -1.89 -7.21
C ALA A 46 -6.80 -3.30 -7.01
N LEU A 47 -6.19 -4.32 -7.65
CA LEU A 47 -6.58 -5.71 -7.50
C LEU A 47 -6.35 -6.25 -6.09
N CYS A 48 -5.24 -5.91 -5.44
CA CYS A 48 -4.97 -6.32 -4.06
C CYS A 48 -5.94 -5.67 -3.08
N MET A 49 -6.28 -4.40 -3.28
CA MET A 49 -7.27 -3.71 -2.45
C MET A 49 -8.67 -4.30 -2.63
N LEU A 50 -9.04 -4.68 -3.85
CA LEU A 50 -10.27 -5.43 -4.13
C LEU A 50 -10.29 -6.75 -3.34
N GLN A 51 -9.21 -7.54 -3.39
CA GLN A 51 -9.11 -8.81 -2.66
C GLN A 51 -9.20 -8.62 -1.15
N LEU A 52 -8.66 -7.53 -0.62
CA LEU A 52 -8.80 -7.19 0.80
C LEU A 52 -10.28 -7.03 1.20
N LYS A 53 -11.09 -6.40 0.34
CA LYS A 53 -12.53 -6.21 0.58
C LYS A 53 -13.30 -7.52 0.41
N VAL A 54 -12.91 -8.37 -0.54
CA VAL A 54 -13.46 -9.73 -0.66
C VAL A 54 -13.19 -10.54 0.61
N ALA A 55 -11.98 -10.52 1.15
CA ALA A 55 -11.66 -11.25 2.37
C ALA A 55 -12.47 -10.77 3.58
N ARG A 56 -12.70 -9.47 3.71
CA ARG A 56 -13.55 -8.89 4.76
C ARG A 56 -15.02 -9.30 4.60
N GLU A 57 -15.51 -9.30 3.37
CA GLU A 57 -16.89 -9.71 3.05
C GLU A 57 -17.13 -11.18 3.36
N MET A 58 -16.15 -12.05 3.12
CA MET A 58 -16.21 -13.48 3.48
C MET A 58 -16.35 -13.69 4.99
N TYR A 59 -15.75 -12.83 5.81
CA TYR A 59 -15.87 -12.90 7.26
C TYR A 59 -17.21 -12.36 7.75
N LYS A 60 -17.60 -11.17 7.27
CA LYS A 60 -18.85 -10.52 7.67
C LYS A 60 -19.31 -9.58 6.56
N HIS A 61 -20.55 -9.78 6.13
CA HIS A 61 -21.19 -8.88 5.17
C HIS A 61 -21.22 -7.43 5.67
N SER A 62 -20.83 -6.51 4.79
CA SER A 62 -20.97 -5.06 5.00
C SER A 62 -21.26 -4.39 3.68
N HIS A 63 -22.24 -3.48 3.68
CA HIS A 63 -22.54 -2.65 2.52
C HIS A 63 -21.29 -1.88 2.03
N ASP A 64 -20.50 -1.35 2.95
CA ASP A 64 -19.24 -0.65 2.65
C ASP A 64 -18.23 -1.53 1.89
N ASN A 65 -18.12 -2.82 2.24
CA ASN A 65 -17.25 -3.74 1.49
C ASN A 65 -17.68 -3.84 0.02
N VAL A 66 -18.98 -3.94 -0.23
CA VAL A 66 -19.52 -4.09 -1.59
C VAL A 66 -19.33 -2.81 -2.40
N VAL A 67 -19.58 -1.66 -1.80
CA VAL A 67 -19.33 -0.34 -2.42
C VAL A 67 -17.84 -0.18 -2.74
N ASP A 68 -16.95 -0.51 -1.81
CA ASP A 68 -15.51 -0.41 -2.01
C ASP A 68 -14.98 -1.38 -3.08
N MET A 69 -15.52 -2.61 -3.16
CA MET A 69 -15.17 -3.54 -4.27
C MET A 69 -15.51 -2.92 -5.62
N ALA A 70 -16.71 -2.36 -5.79
CA ALA A 70 -17.10 -1.68 -7.01
C ALA A 70 -16.23 -0.42 -7.27
N GLY A 71 -15.85 0.30 -6.22
CA GLY A 71 -14.94 1.45 -6.30
C GLY A 71 -13.55 1.07 -6.80
N TYR A 72 -12.97 -0.04 -6.35
CA TYR A 72 -11.66 -0.50 -6.83
C TYR A 72 -11.71 -1.00 -8.28
N VAL A 73 -12.82 -1.60 -8.72
CA VAL A 73 -13.03 -1.95 -10.13
C VAL A 73 -13.07 -0.68 -10.99
N ASN A 74 -13.76 0.36 -10.54
CA ASN A 74 -13.76 1.66 -11.22
C ASN A 74 -12.35 2.29 -11.25
N CYS A 75 -11.62 2.26 -10.15
CA CYS A 75 -10.21 2.73 -10.12
C CYS A 75 -9.35 1.96 -11.13
N LEU A 76 -9.51 0.64 -11.25
CA LEU A 76 -8.77 -0.18 -12.21
C LEU A 76 -9.05 0.25 -13.65
N ASP A 77 -10.30 0.55 -14.00
CA ASP A 77 -10.67 1.07 -15.32
C ASP A 77 -10.02 2.44 -15.59
N LEU A 78 -10.06 3.36 -14.62
CA LEU A 78 -9.42 4.67 -14.75
C LEU A 78 -7.89 4.57 -14.89
N ILE A 79 -7.25 3.66 -14.15
CA ILE A 79 -5.81 3.39 -14.27
C ILE A 79 -5.46 2.87 -15.67
N ASN A 80 -6.27 1.96 -16.22
CA ASN A 80 -6.03 1.39 -17.55
C ASN A 80 -6.24 2.40 -18.68
N LYS A 81 -7.06 3.42 -18.46
CA LYS A 81 -7.29 4.51 -19.41
C LYS A 81 -6.25 5.63 -19.36
N ALA A 82 -5.35 5.62 -18.39
CA ALA A 82 -4.30 6.63 -18.27
C ALA A 82 -3.32 6.56 -19.47
N GLU A 83 -3.23 7.66 -20.21
CA GLU A 83 -2.49 7.70 -21.49
C GLU A 83 -0.96 7.59 -21.35
N LYS A 84 -0.41 8.00 -20.22
CA LYS A 84 1.05 8.00 -19.97
C LYS A 84 1.35 7.39 -18.60
N PRO A 85 1.70 6.12 -18.53
CA PRO A 85 2.05 5.50 -17.26
C PRO A 85 3.31 6.15 -16.67
N GLU A 86 3.17 6.84 -15.54
CA GLU A 86 4.28 7.43 -14.78
C GLU A 86 5.16 6.36 -14.13
N TRP A 87 4.59 5.18 -13.89
CA TRP A 87 5.25 4.08 -13.22
C TRP A 87 5.05 2.76 -13.96
N THR A 88 6.16 2.13 -14.34
CA THR A 88 6.18 0.83 -15.00
C THR A 88 7.19 -0.10 -14.33
N PRO A 89 7.08 -1.43 -14.50
CA PRO A 89 8.09 -2.38 -14.03
C PRO A 89 9.51 -2.08 -14.54
N GLU A 90 9.63 -1.53 -15.75
CA GLU A 90 10.91 -1.13 -16.35
C GLU A 90 11.52 0.04 -15.59
N LYS A 91 10.74 1.10 -15.31
CA LYS A 91 11.19 2.25 -14.52
C LYS A 91 11.62 1.85 -13.10
N TYR A 92 10.90 0.88 -12.50
CA TYR A 92 11.31 0.33 -11.20
C TYR A 92 12.67 -0.37 -11.31
N ARG A 93 12.86 -1.24 -12.30
CA ARG A 93 14.15 -1.92 -12.52
C ARG A 93 15.28 -0.94 -12.76
N GLU A 94 15.07 0.08 -13.57
CA GLU A 94 16.05 1.14 -13.83
C GLU A 94 16.42 1.90 -12.55
N SER A 95 15.44 2.19 -11.67
CA SER A 95 15.71 2.85 -10.39
C SER A 95 16.58 1.99 -9.49
N GLN A 96 16.34 0.68 -9.43
CA GLN A 96 17.15 -0.28 -8.65
C GLN A 96 18.58 -0.38 -9.17
N PHE A 97 18.80 -0.34 -10.48
CA PHE A 97 20.15 -0.32 -11.05
C PHE A 97 20.90 0.99 -10.77
N ARG A 98 20.19 2.12 -10.75
CA ARG A 98 20.77 3.42 -10.37
C ARG A 98 21.16 3.43 -8.88
N GLU A 99 20.30 2.93 -8.01
CA GLU A 99 20.57 2.83 -6.57
C GLU A 99 21.72 1.87 -6.28
N LYS A 100 21.80 0.75 -6.99
CA LYS A 100 22.92 -0.19 -6.82
C LYS A 100 24.26 0.42 -7.20
N ARG A 101 24.32 1.32 -8.18
CA ARG A 101 25.53 2.11 -8.50
C ARG A 101 25.88 3.13 -7.43
N LEU A 102 24.89 3.63 -6.70
CA LEU A 102 25.11 4.56 -5.58
C LEU A 102 25.41 3.83 -4.28
N ALA A 103 24.97 2.57 -4.16
CA ALA A 103 25.02 1.75 -2.96
C ALA A 103 26.30 0.88 -2.85
N ASP A 104 27.23 0.94 -3.81
CA ASP A 104 28.55 0.30 -3.62
C ASP A 104 29.29 0.86 -2.38
N ASN A 105 28.76 1.94 -1.76
CA ASN A 105 29.22 2.50 -0.49
C ASN A 105 28.25 2.34 0.69
N PHE A 106 27.09 1.74 0.47
CA PHE A 106 26.09 1.54 1.54
C PHE A 106 25.77 0.06 1.68
N GLN A 107 26.14 -0.53 2.81
CA GLN A 107 25.69 -1.90 3.12
C GLN A 107 24.17 -1.89 3.31
N PRO A 108 23.41 -2.69 2.56
CA PRO A 108 21.99 -2.79 2.81
C PRO A 108 21.76 -3.30 4.23
N MET A 109 20.83 -2.63 4.95
CA MET A 109 20.33 -3.19 6.21
C MET A 109 19.84 -4.60 5.92
N LYS A 110 20.56 -5.60 6.47
CA LYS A 110 20.06 -6.96 6.44
C LYS A 110 18.79 -6.98 7.27
N TYR A 111 17.64 -7.14 6.63
CA TYR A 111 16.46 -7.58 7.37
C TYR A 111 16.86 -8.84 8.10
N GLN A 112 16.90 -8.80 9.42
CA GLN A 112 17.04 -10.02 10.20
C GLN A 112 15.88 -10.91 9.79
N GLN A 113 16.20 -12.10 9.26
CA GLN A 113 15.17 -13.09 9.02
C GLN A 113 14.39 -13.26 10.32
N TYR A 114 13.06 -13.19 10.23
CA TYR A 114 12.18 -13.45 11.36
C TYR A 114 12.58 -14.80 11.95
N ASP A 115 13.14 -14.78 13.16
CA ASP A 115 13.43 -15.98 13.93
C ASP A 115 12.17 -16.30 14.76
N PRO A 116 11.44 -17.39 14.44
CA PRO A 116 10.26 -17.76 15.20
C PRO A 116 10.57 -18.11 16.67
N GLN A 117 11.86 -18.24 17.01
CA GLN A 117 12.32 -18.53 18.38
C GLN A 117 12.73 -17.28 19.15
N MET A 118 12.71 -16.09 18.55
CA MET A 118 12.83 -14.83 19.29
C MET A 118 11.64 -14.70 20.22
N ARG A 119 11.79 -15.24 21.41
CA ARG A 119 10.86 -14.92 22.51
C ARG A 119 11.06 -13.45 22.82
N TYR A 120 9.96 -12.69 22.84
CA TYR A 120 9.94 -11.41 23.50
C TYR A 120 10.40 -11.65 24.94
N THR A 121 11.62 -11.32 25.26
CA THR A 121 11.98 -11.15 26.65
C THR A 121 11.17 -9.96 27.12
N GLU A 122 10.14 -10.21 27.93
CA GLU A 122 9.45 -9.16 28.66
C GLU A 122 10.53 -8.31 29.31
N GLY A 123 10.67 -7.08 28.84
CA GLY A 123 11.53 -6.12 29.46
C GLY A 123 11.03 -5.99 30.92
N LYS A 124 11.82 -6.46 31.84
CA LYS A 124 11.64 -6.04 33.21
C LYS A 124 11.89 -4.55 33.21
N ASP A 125 10.81 -3.79 33.38
CA ASP A 125 10.87 -2.38 33.70
C ASP A 125 11.56 -2.24 35.06
N GLU A 126 12.90 -2.15 35.03
CA GLU A 126 13.67 -1.70 36.16
C GLU A 126 13.85 -0.20 36.02
N ASN A 127 13.20 0.50 36.94
CA ASN A 127 13.37 1.91 37.36
C ASN A 127 12.72 2.98 36.47
N ILE A 128 11.44 3.20 36.73
CA ILE A 128 10.89 4.55 36.74
C ILE A 128 10.59 4.91 38.23
N ASP A 129 11.63 5.21 38.97
CA ASP A 129 11.47 5.88 40.24
C ASP A 129 12.18 7.24 40.19
N GLU A 130 11.46 8.23 40.70
CA GLU A 130 11.88 9.57 41.07
C GLU A 130 11.90 10.65 40.00
N VAL A 131 10.70 11.16 39.67
CA VAL A 131 10.57 12.58 39.35
C VAL A 131 10.09 13.29 40.63
N HIS A 132 10.99 13.97 41.30
CA HIS A 132 10.63 14.88 42.37
C HIS A 132 9.91 16.11 41.80
N PRO A 133 8.79 16.54 42.40
CA PRO A 133 8.17 17.81 42.06
C PRO A 133 8.95 18.95 42.72
N VAL A 134 9.25 19.96 41.94
CA VAL A 134 9.60 21.30 42.44
C VAL A 134 8.42 22.20 42.15
#